data_906b7fee2ee5aac3fc636cc972602311
#
_entry.id   906b7fee2ee5aac3fc636cc972602311
#
_cell.length_a   1.000
_cell.length_b   1.000
_cell.length_c   1.000
_cell.angle_alpha   90.00
_cell.angle_beta   90.00
_cell.angle_gamma   90.00
#
_symmetry.space_group_name_H-M   'P 1'
#
loop_
_entity.id
_entity.type
_entity.pdbx_description
1 polymer ?
#
loop_
_entity_poly.entity_id
_entity_poly.type
_entity_poly.pdbx_seq_one_letter_code
_entity_poly.pdbx_strand_id
1 'polypeptide(L)'
;AMLPKDAREDYFSIDVWRNLQQQDGTGWVMPREQDLAAARAFRALMDSAPVDPRRMCYVAGSADKTVAEMVYDASSGKIRFNATARGDGRVTWESGIPAGVPTWYVDVEHGDLSAHVPAFPAFLELLESGQSARLPQTAPIARTAEMLFPNGERMLELYPDERTLGAAIMGAGPRKHRMPERAELSVKVRVVHGDLAFARYPVTVGHYVGDPIVSAERALDSALDGE
;
A
#
# COMPACT_ATOMS: atom_id res chain seq x y z
N ALA A 1 4.88 4.29 -2.94
CA ALA A 1 4.04 4.92 -1.92
C ALA A 1 3.65 6.31 -2.40
N MET A 2 2.37 6.66 -2.33
CA MET A 2 1.96 8.04 -2.59
C MET A 2 2.51 8.92 -1.47
N LEU A 3 3.23 9.97 -1.84
CA LEU A 3 3.69 10.95 -0.87
C LEU A 3 2.48 11.78 -0.39
N PRO A 4 2.30 11.98 0.92
CA PRO A 4 1.16 12.72 1.45
C PRO A 4 1.14 14.17 0.94
N LYS A 5 -0.06 14.71 0.68
CA LYS A 5 -0.25 16.12 0.31
C LYS A 5 -0.14 17.04 1.53
N ASP A 6 -0.44 16.50 2.69
CA ASP A 6 -0.48 17.16 3.99
C ASP A 6 0.88 17.12 4.72
N ALA A 7 1.91 16.55 4.09
CA ALA A 7 3.26 16.60 4.63
C ALA A 7 3.84 18.04 4.59
N ARG A 8 4.59 18.40 5.62
CA ARG A 8 5.25 19.71 5.72
C ARG A 8 6.42 19.84 4.74
N GLU A 9 7.06 18.72 4.43
CA GLU A 9 8.23 18.67 3.57
C GLU A 9 7.85 18.32 2.14
N ASP A 10 8.53 18.94 1.18
CA ASP A 10 8.40 18.59 -0.23
C ASP A 10 9.27 17.36 -0.60
N TYR A 11 8.76 16.17 -0.38
CA TYR A 11 9.47 14.92 -0.69
C TYR A 11 9.77 14.70 -2.19
N PHE A 12 9.33 15.59 -3.08
CA PHE A 12 9.80 15.60 -4.48
C PHE A 12 11.09 16.41 -4.66
N SER A 13 11.59 17.05 -3.60
CA SER A 13 12.88 17.74 -3.59
C SER A 13 13.99 16.82 -3.13
N ILE A 14 15.07 16.73 -3.90
CA ILE A 14 16.26 15.96 -3.53
C ILE A 14 16.91 16.50 -2.25
N ASP A 15 16.77 17.81 -1.99
CA ASP A 15 17.40 18.43 -0.82
C ASP A 15 16.75 17.97 0.49
N VAL A 16 15.43 17.68 0.48
CA VAL A 16 14.76 17.07 1.63
C VAL A 16 15.38 15.72 1.95
N TRP A 17 15.62 14.89 0.93
CA TRP A 17 16.24 13.58 1.12
C TRP A 17 17.70 13.67 1.58
N ARG A 18 18.46 14.64 1.06
CA ARG A 18 19.84 14.90 1.52
C ARG A 18 19.86 15.33 2.98
N ASN A 19 18.96 16.23 3.39
CA ASN A 19 18.84 16.67 4.78
C ASN A 19 18.49 15.51 5.71
N LEU A 20 17.50 14.71 5.35
CA LEU A 20 17.10 13.54 6.13
C LEU A 20 18.25 12.54 6.27
N GLN A 21 18.99 12.26 5.19
CA GLN A 21 20.15 11.36 5.22
C GLN A 21 21.27 11.91 6.13
N GLN A 22 21.56 13.20 6.04
CA GLN A 22 22.58 13.83 6.88
C GLN A 22 22.21 13.78 8.37
N GLN A 23 20.94 13.96 8.69
CA GLN A 23 20.44 13.94 10.06
C GLN A 23 20.42 12.53 10.66
N ASP A 24 20.03 11.53 9.87
CA ASP A 24 19.95 10.13 10.32
C ASP A 24 21.33 9.46 10.38
N GLY A 25 22.31 9.94 9.61
CA GLY A 25 23.66 9.38 9.58
C GLY A 25 23.77 7.97 8.98
N THR A 26 22.71 7.49 8.34
CA THR A 26 22.64 6.18 7.72
C THR A 26 22.87 6.25 6.21
N GLY A 27 23.43 5.20 5.64
CA GLY A 27 23.70 5.09 4.21
C GLY A 27 22.44 4.69 3.40
N TRP A 28 21.42 5.51 3.34
CA TRP A 28 20.25 5.19 2.51
C TRP A 28 20.59 5.25 1.03
N VAL A 29 19.84 4.49 0.25
CA VAL A 29 19.83 4.68 -1.20
C VAL A 29 19.05 5.96 -1.51
N MET A 30 19.75 6.96 -2.00
CA MET A 30 19.14 8.23 -2.39
C MET A 30 18.27 8.07 -3.63
N PRO A 31 17.08 8.67 -3.65
CA PRO A 31 16.27 8.70 -4.87
C PRO A 31 16.99 9.52 -5.95
N ARG A 32 16.85 9.14 -7.21
CA ARG A 32 17.42 9.93 -8.31
C ARG A 32 16.53 11.14 -8.60
N GLU A 33 17.14 12.27 -8.91
CA GLU A 33 16.40 13.50 -9.24
C GLU A 33 15.38 13.30 -10.36
N GLN A 34 15.73 12.51 -11.37
CA GLN A 34 14.81 12.18 -12.47
C GLN A 34 13.56 11.42 -12.00
N ASP A 35 13.68 10.52 -11.00
CA ASP A 35 12.55 9.76 -10.47
C ASP A 35 11.65 10.68 -9.64
N LEU A 36 12.23 11.60 -8.88
CA LEU A 36 11.47 12.61 -8.14
C LEU A 36 10.73 13.57 -9.08
N ALA A 37 11.39 13.99 -10.16
CA ALA A 37 10.76 14.83 -11.19
C ALA A 37 9.60 14.10 -11.88
N ALA A 38 9.79 12.83 -12.24
CA ALA A 38 8.75 11.99 -12.84
C ALA A 38 7.57 11.78 -11.86
N ALA A 39 7.86 11.53 -10.58
CA ALA A 39 6.83 11.38 -9.56
C ALA A 39 6.05 12.69 -9.33
N ARG A 40 6.72 13.84 -9.35
CA ARG A 40 6.08 15.16 -9.30
C ARG A 40 5.17 15.39 -10.50
N ALA A 41 5.64 15.10 -11.71
CA ALA A 41 4.85 15.25 -12.93
C ALA A 41 3.63 14.32 -12.92
N PHE A 42 3.79 13.08 -12.48
CA PHE A 42 2.68 12.15 -12.33
C PHE A 42 1.67 12.63 -11.29
N ARG A 43 2.13 13.18 -10.16
CA ARG A 43 1.25 13.78 -9.15
C ARG A 43 0.45 14.94 -9.73
N ALA A 44 1.10 15.85 -10.46
CA ALA A 44 0.43 16.97 -11.10
C ALA A 44 -0.65 16.50 -12.09
N LEU A 45 -0.37 15.43 -12.84
CA LEU A 45 -1.34 14.81 -13.74
C LEU A 45 -2.55 14.25 -12.96
N MET A 46 -2.32 13.54 -11.87
CA MET A 46 -3.39 13.02 -11.01
C MET A 46 -4.24 14.16 -10.41
N ASP A 47 -3.58 15.22 -9.93
CA ASP A 47 -4.27 16.37 -9.31
C ASP A 47 -5.09 17.18 -10.32
N SER A 48 -4.72 17.13 -11.60
CA SER A 48 -5.46 17.76 -12.72
C SER A 48 -6.55 16.87 -13.31
N ALA A 49 -6.65 15.61 -12.89
CA ALA A 49 -7.65 14.70 -13.41
C ALA A 49 -9.09 15.21 -13.12
N PRO A 50 -9.99 15.16 -14.09
CA PRO A 50 -11.35 15.64 -13.89
C PRO A 50 -12.07 14.77 -12.84
N VAL A 51 -12.63 15.43 -11.84
CA VAL A 51 -13.48 14.81 -10.82
C VAL A 51 -14.92 15.21 -11.08
N ASP A 52 -15.81 14.25 -11.30
CA ASP A 52 -17.25 14.50 -11.41
C ASP A 52 -17.99 13.93 -10.18
N PRO A 53 -18.30 14.76 -9.17
CA PRO A 53 -18.95 14.32 -7.94
C PRO A 53 -20.33 13.67 -8.14
N ARG A 54 -20.96 13.87 -9.32
CA ARG A 54 -22.26 13.27 -9.64
C ARG A 54 -22.13 11.80 -10.11
N ARG A 55 -20.92 11.41 -10.49
CA ARG A 55 -20.63 10.07 -11.02
C ARG A 55 -19.61 9.32 -10.19
N MET A 56 -19.12 9.93 -9.11
CA MET A 56 -18.11 9.37 -8.24
C MET A 56 -18.58 9.36 -6.79
N CYS A 57 -18.27 8.31 -6.10
CA CYS A 57 -18.34 8.23 -4.65
C CYS A 57 -17.02 7.65 -4.13
N TYR A 58 -16.68 7.97 -2.91
CA TYR A 58 -15.47 7.51 -2.27
C TYR A 58 -15.79 6.76 -0.98
N VAL A 59 -15.18 5.61 -0.77
CA VAL A 59 -15.23 4.90 0.50
C VAL A 59 -13.86 4.96 1.15
N ALA A 60 -13.78 5.66 2.26
CA ALA A 60 -12.57 5.84 3.03
C ALA A 60 -12.48 4.82 4.16
N GLY A 61 -11.39 4.08 4.22
CA GLY A 61 -11.08 3.24 5.36
C GLY A 61 -10.59 4.05 6.56
N SER A 62 -10.51 3.43 7.73
CA SER A 62 -9.91 4.00 8.92
C SER A 62 -8.93 3.05 9.59
N ALA A 63 -7.87 3.63 10.17
CA ALA A 63 -6.87 2.94 10.94
C ALA A 63 -6.39 3.81 12.09
N ASP A 64 -5.90 3.20 13.15
CA ASP A 64 -5.35 3.93 14.31
C ASP A 64 -4.14 4.77 13.94
N LYS A 65 -3.39 4.37 12.90
CA LYS A 65 -2.15 5.02 12.49
C LYS A 65 -1.99 5.01 10.97
N THR A 66 -1.87 6.19 10.40
CA THR A 66 -1.51 6.40 9.00
C THR A 66 -0.31 7.33 8.95
N VAL A 67 0.77 6.92 8.30
CA VAL A 67 1.97 7.76 8.17
C VAL A 67 1.64 8.98 7.33
N ALA A 68 1.86 10.17 7.88
CA ALA A 68 1.65 11.44 7.21
C ALA A 68 2.98 12.08 6.76
N GLU A 69 4.05 11.94 7.55
CA GLU A 69 5.36 12.50 7.20
C GLU A 69 6.50 11.79 7.93
N MET A 70 7.72 12.09 7.51
CA MET A 70 8.95 11.75 8.23
C MET A 70 9.48 13.00 8.90
N VAL A 71 9.88 12.91 10.16
CA VAL A 71 10.46 14.01 10.92
C VAL A 71 11.76 13.59 11.59
N TYR A 72 12.71 14.49 11.66
CA TYR A 72 13.89 14.28 12.48
C TYR A 72 13.58 14.62 13.94
N ASP A 73 13.72 13.64 14.81
CA ASP A 73 13.54 13.81 16.24
C ASP A 73 14.90 14.12 16.88
N ALA A 74 15.14 15.38 17.18
CA ALA A 74 16.38 15.84 17.79
C ALA A 74 16.65 15.22 19.17
N SER A 75 15.62 14.75 19.87
CA SER A 75 15.76 14.11 21.19
C SER A 75 16.38 12.72 21.10
N SER A 76 16.05 11.97 20.06
CA SER A 76 16.60 10.62 19.81
C SER A 76 17.72 10.60 18.78
N GLY A 77 17.95 11.71 18.05
CA GLY A 77 18.91 11.79 16.96
C GLY A 77 18.54 10.91 15.76
N LYS A 78 17.26 10.56 15.59
CA LYS A 78 16.79 9.64 14.56
C LYS A 78 15.58 10.19 13.81
N ILE A 79 15.38 9.66 12.59
CA ILE A 79 14.16 9.90 11.85
C ILE A 79 13.03 9.07 12.46
N ARG A 80 11.89 9.72 12.64
CA ARG A 80 10.64 9.11 13.07
C ARG A 80 9.54 9.37 12.07
N PHE A 81 8.52 8.56 12.12
CA PHE A 81 7.30 8.80 11.38
C PHE A 81 6.30 9.58 12.25
N ASN A 82 5.76 10.66 11.71
CA ASN A 82 4.58 11.28 12.25
C ASN A 82 3.35 10.62 11.63
N ALA A 83 2.44 10.14 12.47
CA ALA A 83 1.22 9.46 12.04
C ALA A 83 -0.02 10.19 12.53
N THR A 84 -1.07 10.07 11.75
CA THR A 84 -2.41 10.55 12.05
C THR A 84 -3.38 9.37 12.10
N ALA A 85 -4.46 9.51 12.87
CA ALA A 85 -5.61 8.60 12.81
C ALA A 85 -6.61 8.99 11.70
N ARG A 86 -6.30 10.02 10.91
CA ARG A 86 -7.11 10.48 9.77
C ARG A 86 -6.64 9.83 8.47
N GLY A 87 -6.84 8.53 8.38
CA GLY A 87 -6.43 7.73 7.22
C GLY A 87 -6.70 6.24 7.45
N ASP A 88 -6.35 5.44 6.47
CA ASP A 88 -6.69 4.02 6.39
C ASP A 88 -5.49 3.08 6.66
N GLY A 89 -4.41 3.61 7.25
CA GLY A 89 -3.15 2.90 7.49
C GLY A 89 -2.12 3.05 6.36
N ARG A 90 -2.53 3.53 5.19
CA ARG A 90 -1.67 3.78 4.02
C ARG A 90 -1.78 5.18 3.47
N VAL A 91 -3.00 5.68 3.35
CA VAL A 91 -3.31 6.97 2.73
C VAL A 91 -4.04 7.82 3.74
N THR A 92 -3.54 9.04 3.95
CA THR A 92 -4.27 10.03 4.76
C THR A 92 -5.53 10.46 4.01
N TRP A 93 -6.61 10.75 4.71
CA TRP A 93 -7.85 11.22 4.08
C TRP A 93 -7.63 12.51 3.29
N GLU A 94 -6.76 13.38 3.79
CA GLU A 94 -6.39 14.63 3.11
C GLU A 94 -5.76 14.37 1.73
N SER A 95 -4.93 13.33 1.63
CA SER A 95 -4.26 12.98 0.37
C SER A 95 -5.12 12.13 -0.57
N GLY A 96 -6.02 11.32 -0.02
CA GLY A 96 -6.72 10.29 -0.77
C GLY A 96 -8.11 10.69 -1.23
N ILE A 97 -8.85 11.49 -0.44
CA ILE A 97 -10.23 11.83 -0.76
C ILE A 97 -10.26 12.97 -1.79
N PRO A 98 -10.83 12.74 -2.98
CA PRO A 98 -10.95 13.81 -3.97
C PRO A 98 -11.90 14.91 -3.50
N ALA A 99 -11.55 16.15 -3.75
CA ALA A 99 -12.34 17.30 -3.32
C ALA A 99 -13.75 17.26 -3.92
N GLY A 100 -14.75 17.46 -3.06
CA GLY A 100 -16.16 17.54 -3.47
C GLY A 100 -16.85 16.21 -3.78
N VAL A 101 -16.14 15.09 -3.69
CA VAL A 101 -16.73 13.76 -3.90
C VAL A 101 -17.46 13.30 -2.63
N PRO A 102 -18.72 12.85 -2.73
CA PRO A 102 -19.44 12.26 -1.62
C PRO A 102 -18.64 11.08 -1.03
N THR A 103 -18.42 11.12 0.28
CA THR A 103 -17.51 10.18 0.96
C THR A 103 -18.24 9.45 2.09
N TRP A 104 -18.04 8.14 2.14
CA TRP A 104 -18.47 7.25 3.21
C TRP A 104 -17.27 6.68 3.92
N TYR A 105 -17.41 6.37 5.20
CA TYR A 105 -16.34 5.85 6.04
C TYR A 105 -16.66 4.44 6.52
N VAL A 106 -15.63 3.60 6.58
CA VAL A 106 -15.72 2.24 7.10
C VAL A 106 -14.51 1.98 8.02
N ASP A 107 -14.77 1.33 9.15
CA ASP A 107 -13.72 1.04 10.14
C ASP A 107 -12.91 -0.20 9.74
N VAL A 108 -12.12 -0.03 8.68
CA VAL A 108 -11.30 -1.08 8.07
C VAL A 108 -10.05 -0.47 7.48
N GLU A 109 -8.90 -1.13 7.65
CA GLU A 109 -7.65 -0.72 7.06
C GLU A 109 -7.64 -0.87 5.52
N HIS A 110 -6.77 -0.11 4.86
CA HIS A 110 -6.64 -0.03 3.39
C HIS A 110 -6.63 -1.39 2.69
N GLY A 111 -5.81 -2.31 3.18
CA GLY A 111 -5.66 -3.63 2.56
C GLY A 111 -6.86 -4.56 2.73
N ASP A 112 -7.72 -4.27 3.67
CA ASP A 112 -8.90 -5.09 3.97
C ASP A 112 -10.18 -4.53 3.36
N LEU A 113 -10.16 -3.30 2.82
CA LEU A 113 -11.35 -2.63 2.27
C LEU A 113 -12.09 -3.46 1.23
N SER A 114 -11.36 -4.03 0.27
CA SER A 114 -11.94 -4.83 -0.81
C SER A 114 -12.41 -6.23 -0.38
N ALA A 115 -12.01 -6.68 0.81
CA ALA A 115 -12.36 -7.98 1.37
C ALA A 115 -13.34 -7.90 2.55
N HIS A 116 -13.77 -6.70 2.92
CA HIS A 116 -14.66 -6.49 4.06
C HIS A 116 -16.11 -6.80 3.74
N VAL A 117 -16.47 -8.07 3.78
CA VAL A 117 -17.80 -8.60 3.45
C VAL A 117 -18.95 -7.84 4.11
N PRO A 118 -18.89 -7.40 5.39
CA PRO A 118 -19.98 -6.66 6.02
C PRO A 118 -20.34 -5.33 5.31
N ALA A 119 -19.41 -4.71 4.57
CA ALA A 119 -19.67 -3.48 3.84
C ALA A 119 -20.17 -3.70 2.40
N PHE A 120 -20.16 -4.93 1.88
CA PHE A 120 -20.56 -5.21 0.49
C PHE A 120 -21.98 -4.74 0.15
N PRO A 121 -23.01 -4.90 1.01
CA PRO A 121 -24.31 -4.34 0.72
C PRO A 121 -24.30 -2.82 0.51
N ALA A 122 -23.47 -2.09 1.29
CA ALA A 122 -23.29 -0.66 1.10
C ALA A 122 -22.58 -0.34 -0.23
N PHE A 123 -21.55 -1.11 -0.59
CA PHE A 123 -20.83 -0.92 -1.86
C PHE A 123 -21.74 -1.14 -3.05
N LEU A 124 -22.62 -2.14 -3.01
CA LEU A 124 -23.63 -2.36 -4.06
C LEU A 124 -24.60 -1.19 -4.16
N GLU A 125 -25.15 -0.69 -3.04
CA GLU A 125 -26.03 0.48 -3.03
C GLU A 125 -25.33 1.72 -3.63
N LEU A 126 -24.05 1.94 -3.29
CA LEU A 126 -23.26 3.04 -3.84
C LEU A 126 -23.04 2.90 -5.35
N LEU A 127 -22.79 1.71 -5.85
CA LEU A 127 -22.64 1.44 -7.28
C LEU A 127 -23.95 1.62 -8.05
N GLU A 128 -25.07 1.24 -7.47
CA GLU A 128 -26.39 1.30 -8.12
C GLU A 128 -27.01 2.70 -8.09
N SER A 129 -26.90 3.38 -6.96
CA SER A 129 -27.64 4.64 -6.73
C SER A 129 -26.75 5.85 -6.40
N GLY A 130 -25.47 5.63 -6.13
CA GLY A 130 -24.56 6.64 -5.60
C GLY A 130 -24.82 7.03 -4.15
N GLN A 131 -25.67 6.27 -3.43
CA GLN A 131 -26.07 6.56 -2.05
C GLN A 131 -26.13 5.28 -1.22
N SER A 132 -25.77 5.36 0.05
CA SER A 132 -26.01 4.29 1.03
C SER A 132 -26.21 4.88 2.42
N ALA A 133 -27.17 4.34 3.16
CA ALA A 133 -27.39 4.66 4.57
C ALA A 133 -26.65 3.69 5.51
N ARG A 134 -25.97 2.68 4.96
CA ARG A 134 -25.28 1.63 5.76
C ARG A 134 -23.91 2.06 6.27
N LEU A 135 -23.31 3.07 5.65
CA LEU A 135 -22.03 3.63 6.08
C LEU A 135 -22.20 5.10 6.42
N PRO A 136 -21.50 5.59 7.45
CA PRO A 136 -21.54 7.00 7.81
C PRO A 136 -20.83 7.87 6.76
N GLN A 137 -21.37 9.06 6.52
CA GLN A 137 -20.72 10.12 5.73
C GLN A 137 -19.89 11.08 6.61
N THR A 138 -19.99 10.92 7.92
CA THR A 138 -19.18 11.70 8.87
C THR A 138 -17.91 10.94 9.19
N ALA A 139 -16.77 11.61 9.04
CA ALA A 139 -15.49 11.04 9.40
C ALA A 139 -15.48 10.59 10.87
N PRO A 140 -14.92 9.42 11.18
CA PRO A 140 -14.74 9.00 12.56
C PRO A 140 -13.94 10.04 13.35
N ILE A 141 -14.28 10.24 14.61
CA ILE A 141 -13.52 11.14 15.48
C ILE A 141 -12.15 10.49 15.72
N ALA A 142 -11.10 11.17 15.32
CA ALA A 142 -9.73 10.71 15.56
C ALA A 142 -9.50 10.54 17.07
N ARG A 143 -9.26 9.31 17.50
CA ARG A 143 -9.06 8.98 18.92
C ARG A 143 -7.69 9.36 19.45
N THR A 144 -6.75 9.71 18.57
CA THR A 144 -5.36 10.02 18.93
C THR A 144 -4.89 11.28 18.22
N ALA A 145 -4.19 12.12 18.96
CA ALA A 145 -3.40 13.22 18.41
C ALA A 145 -2.27 12.66 17.53
N GLU A 146 -1.61 13.54 16.74
CA GLU A 146 -0.40 13.20 16.01
C GLU A 146 0.56 12.39 16.89
N MET A 147 1.03 11.26 16.40
CA MET A 147 1.92 10.37 17.14
C MET A 147 3.23 10.21 16.42
N LEU A 148 4.33 10.53 17.11
CA LEU A 148 5.68 10.18 16.67
C LEU A 148 5.99 8.73 17.08
N PHE A 149 6.37 7.91 16.12
CA PHE A 149 6.82 6.56 16.40
C PHE A 149 8.14 6.24 15.67
N PRO A 150 9.00 5.41 16.27
CA PRO A 150 10.25 5.03 15.62
C PRO A 150 9.95 4.33 14.29
N ASN A 151 10.83 4.56 13.33
CA ASN A 151 10.90 3.70 12.16
C ASN A 151 11.21 2.29 12.68
N GLY A 152 10.19 1.46 12.82
CA GLY A 152 10.39 0.08 13.26
C GLY A 152 11.32 -0.60 12.26
N GLU A 153 12.40 -1.20 12.73
CA GLU A 153 13.11 -2.18 11.95
C GLU A 153 12.06 -3.21 11.51
N ARG A 154 11.65 -3.15 10.24
CA ARG A 154 10.91 -4.25 9.68
C ARG A 154 11.85 -5.43 9.72
N MET A 155 11.65 -6.33 10.66
CA MET A 155 12.18 -7.67 10.49
C MET A 155 11.66 -8.14 9.14
N LEU A 156 12.55 -8.20 8.17
CA LEU A 156 12.28 -8.86 6.90
C LEU A 156 11.91 -10.30 7.26
N GLU A 157 10.65 -10.61 7.16
CA GLU A 157 10.19 -11.99 7.25
C GLU A 157 10.72 -12.67 6.00
N LEU A 158 11.84 -13.38 6.14
CA LEU A 158 12.56 -14.05 5.04
C LEU A 158 11.67 -15.05 4.30
N TYR A 159 10.63 -15.53 4.95
CA TYR A 159 9.66 -16.47 4.40
C TYR A 159 8.24 -16.06 4.87
N PRO A 160 7.64 -15.02 4.29
CA PRO A 160 6.27 -14.66 4.62
C PRO A 160 5.33 -15.81 4.26
N ASP A 161 4.37 -16.07 5.13
CA ASP A 161 3.28 -16.98 4.79
C ASP A 161 2.40 -16.37 3.67
N GLU A 162 1.57 -17.19 3.04
CA GLU A 162 0.71 -16.77 1.93
C GLU A 162 -0.21 -15.59 2.31
N ARG A 163 -0.67 -15.54 3.56
CA ARG A 163 -1.50 -14.44 4.09
C ARG A 163 -0.70 -13.15 4.25
N THR A 164 0.51 -13.26 4.79
CA THR A 164 1.41 -12.11 4.96
C THR A 164 1.85 -11.58 3.59
N LEU A 165 2.10 -12.47 2.63
CA LEU A 165 2.43 -12.12 1.26
C LEU A 165 1.24 -11.43 0.57
N GLY A 166 0.04 -12.01 0.66
CA GLY A 166 -1.18 -11.41 0.15
C GLY A 166 -1.48 -10.05 0.78
N ALA A 167 -1.36 -9.94 2.11
CA ALA A 167 -1.52 -8.69 2.82
C ALA A 167 -0.49 -7.64 2.39
N ALA A 168 0.77 -8.03 2.17
CA ALA A 168 1.82 -7.13 1.71
C ALA A 168 1.57 -6.64 0.29
N ILE A 169 1.12 -7.50 -0.62
CA ILE A 169 0.74 -7.15 -2.00
C ILE A 169 -0.45 -6.19 -1.99
N MET A 170 -1.46 -6.44 -1.18
CA MET A 170 -2.64 -5.59 -1.01
C MET A 170 -2.37 -4.38 -0.11
N GLY A 171 -1.19 -4.33 0.50
CA GLY A 171 -0.75 -3.24 1.35
C GLY A 171 -1.30 -3.19 2.75
N ALA A 172 -1.88 -4.25 3.21
CA ALA A 172 -2.19 -4.41 4.62
C ALA A 172 -0.90 -4.64 5.44
N GLY A 173 -0.80 -3.99 6.59
CA GLY A 173 0.29 -4.26 7.52
C GLY A 173 0.15 -5.66 8.16
N PRO A 174 1.23 -6.19 8.77
CA PRO A 174 1.16 -7.45 9.47
C PRO A 174 0.15 -7.34 10.62
N ARG A 175 -0.93 -8.10 10.56
CA ARG A 175 -1.86 -8.23 11.69
C ARG A 175 -1.09 -8.81 12.87
N LYS A 176 -1.20 -8.20 14.05
CA LYS A 176 -0.75 -8.80 15.31
C LYS A 176 -1.62 -10.02 15.63
N HIS A 177 -1.44 -11.09 14.89
CA HIS A 177 -1.96 -12.37 15.30
C HIS A 177 -1.06 -12.94 16.41
N ARG A 178 -1.68 -13.29 17.52
CA ARG A 178 -1.10 -14.23 18.51
C ARG A 178 -0.77 -15.49 17.70
N MET A 179 0.52 -15.70 17.44
CA MET A 179 0.96 -16.86 16.68
C MET A 179 0.44 -18.13 17.37
N PRO A 180 -0.32 -19.00 16.68
CA PRO A 180 -0.44 -20.35 17.15
C PRO A 180 0.97 -20.97 17.16
N GLU A 181 1.25 -21.76 18.17
CA GLU A 181 2.49 -22.51 18.30
C GLU A 181 2.83 -23.14 16.94
N ARG A 182 3.98 -22.74 16.37
CA ARG A 182 4.40 -23.18 15.03
C ARG A 182 4.56 -24.68 15.04
N ALA A 183 3.65 -25.40 14.40
CA ALA A 183 3.98 -26.71 13.91
C ALA A 183 5.16 -26.55 12.94
N GLU A 184 6.27 -27.22 13.16
CA GLU A 184 7.40 -27.22 12.24
C GLU A 184 6.93 -27.74 10.87
N LEU A 185 6.61 -26.81 9.97
CA LEU A 185 6.30 -27.13 8.59
C LEU A 185 7.62 -27.48 7.89
N SER A 186 7.88 -28.77 7.73
CA SER A 186 8.98 -29.24 6.91
C SER A 186 8.58 -29.13 5.44
N VAL A 187 9.22 -28.20 4.73
CA VAL A 187 9.07 -28.05 3.28
C VAL A 187 10.19 -28.81 2.59
N LYS A 188 9.85 -29.79 1.79
CA LYS A 188 10.81 -30.56 1.00
C LYS A 188 10.99 -29.88 -0.36
N VAL A 189 12.09 -29.15 -0.53
CA VAL A 189 12.43 -28.50 -1.80
C VAL A 189 13.22 -29.50 -2.66
N ARG A 190 12.81 -29.67 -3.91
CA ARG A 190 13.49 -30.46 -4.91
C ARG A 190 13.78 -29.60 -6.13
N VAL A 191 15.03 -29.41 -6.46
CA VAL A 191 15.43 -28.73 -7.70
C VAL A 191 15.53 -29.79 -8.80
N VAL A 192 14.85 -29.55 -9.90
CA VAL A 192 14.86 -30.46 -11.08
C VAL A 192 15.22 -29.61 -12.29
N HIS A 193 16.16 -30.08 -13.07
CA HIS A 193 16.47 -29.51 -14.38
C HIS A 193 15.63 -30.22 -15.44
N GLY A 194 14.89 -29.48 -16.26
CA GLY A 194 14.04 -30.03 -17.29
C GLY A 194 13.24 -28.92 -18.02
N ASP A 195 12.54 -29.35 -19.05
CA ASP A 195 11.62 -28.48 -19.79
C ASP A 195 10.29 -28.37 -19.03
N LEU A 196 9.77 -27.16 -18.89
CA LEU A 196 8.51 -26.87 -18.21
C LEU A 196 7.29 -27.52 -18.89
N ALA A 197 7.36 -27.78 -20.19
CA ALA A 197 6.32 -28.51 -20.93
C ALA A 197 6.04 -29.91 -20.36
N PHE A 198 7.00 -30.48 -19.62
CA PHE A 198 6.88 -31.81 -18.97
C PHE A 198 6.64 -31.69 -17.45
N ALA A 199 6.32 -30.52 -16.95
CA ALA A 199 6.02 -30.34 -15.52
C ALA A 199 4.79 -31.17 -15.12
N ARG A 200 4.93 -31.97 -14.04
CA ARG A 200 3.85 -32.83 -13.52
C ARG A 200 3.02 -32.16 -12.43
N TYR A 201 3.35 -30.94 -12.09
CA TYR A 201 2.73 -30.14 -11.02
C TYR A 201 2.28 -28.79 -11.58
N PRO A 202 1.36 -28.10 -10.92
CA PRO A 202 1.02 -26.73 -11.27
C PRO A 202 2.29 -25.86 -11.32
N VAL A 203 2.42 -25.07 -12.36
CA VAL A 203 3.57 -24.19 -12.59
C VAL A 203 3.12 -22.75 -12.39
N THR A 204 3.90 -21.98 -11.65
CA THR A 204 3.72 -20.55 -11.50
C THR A 204 4.99 -19.85 -11.96
N VAL A 205 4.86 -18.87 -12.82
CA VAL A 205 5.96 -18.00 -13.26
C VAL A 205 5.62 -16.55 -12.87
N GLY A 206 6.65 -15.81 -12.45
CA GLY A 206 6.51 -14.39 -12.18
C GLY A 206 6.58 -13.60 -13.47
N HIS A 207 5.65 -12.68 -13.67
CA HIS A 207 5.63 -11.74 -14.79
C HIS A 207 5.48 -10.31 -14.29
N TYR A 208 6.28 -9.39 -14.81
CA TYR A 208 6.15 -7.96 -14.54
C TYR A 208 5.29 -7.28 -15.60
N VAL A 209 4.36 -6.46 -15.18
CA VAL A 209 3.50 -5.71 -16.10
C VAL A 209 4.36 -4.86 -17.04
N GLY A 210 4.22 -5.09 -18.33
CA GLY A 210 4.95 -4.37 -19.38
C GLY A 210 6.21 -5.06 -19.90
N ASP A 211 6.62 -6.19 -19.29
CA ASP A 211 7.72 -6.97 -19.82
C ASP A 211 7.27 -7.87 -20.99
N PRO A 212 8.14 -8.14 -21.97
CA PRO A 212 7.83 -9.11 -23.01
C PRO A 212 7.86 -10.55 -22.46
N ILE A 213 6.97 -11.40 -22.94
CA ILE A 213 6.95 -12.83 -22.62
C ILE A 213 8.23 -13.49 -23.14
N VAL A 214 9.07 -14.00 -22.22
CA VAL A 214 10.39 -14.59 -22.57
C VAL A 214 10.65 -15.88 -21.79
N SER A 215 11.64 -16.63 -22.21
CA SER A 215 12.17 -17.82 -21.49
C SER A 215 11.09 -18.80 -21.06
N ALA A 216 10.92 -19.01 -19.74
CA ALA A 216 9.96 -19.96 -19.16
C ALA A 216 8.50 -19.58 -19.48
N GLU A 217 8.18 -18.33 -19.46
CA GLU A 217 6.84 -17.82 -19.80
C GLU A 217 6.48 -18.14 -21.26
N ARG A 218 7.42 -17.90 -22.18
CA ARG A 218 7.22 -18.23 -23.60
C ARG A 218 7.03 -19.74 -23.82
N ALA A 219 7.75 -20.57 -23.07
CA ALA A 219 7.58 -22.01 -23.16
C ALA A 219 6.17 -22.46 -22.73
N LEU A 220 5.62 -21.84 -21.66
CA LEU A 220 4.27 -22.09 -21.18
C LEU A 220 3.21 -21.53 -22.14
N ASP A 221 3.38 -20.29 -22.60
CA ASP A 221 2.50 -19.64 -23.56
C ASP A 221 2.38 -20.46 -24.86
N SER A 222 3.51 -20.94 -25.38
CA SER A 222 3.53 -21.83 -26.55
C SER A 222 2.87 -23.18 -26.30
N ALA A 223 2.93 -23.71 -25.08
CA ALA A 223 2.30 -24.97 -24.71
C ALA A 223 0.77 -24.84 -24.49
N LEU A 224 0.29 -23.61 -24.28
CA LEU A 224 -1.13 -23.26 -24.09
C LEU A 224 -1.75 -22.61 -25.34
N ASP A 225 -1.04 -22.68 -26.50
CA ASP A 225 -1.47 -22.06 -27.77
C ASP A 225 -1.74 -20.55 -27.68
N GLY A 226 -1.09 -19.86 -26.73
CA GLY A 226 -1.19 -18.42 -26.53
C GLY A 226 -2.52 -17.95 -25.89
N GLU A 227 -3.19 -18.79 -25.10
CA GLU A 227 -4.41 -18.48 -24.35
C GLU A 227 -4.15 -17.66 -23.07
#